data_259e53305b61c35c6902160ebf7ecd8e
#
_entry.id   259e53305b61c35c6902160ebf7ecd8e
#
_cell.length_a   1.000
_cell.length_b   1.000
_cell.length_c   1.000
_cell.angle_alpha   90.00
_cell.angle_beta   90.00
_cell.angle_gamma   90.00
#
_symmetry.space_group_name_H-M   'P 1'
#
loop_
_entity.id
_entity.type
_entity.pdbx_description
1 polymer ?
#
loop_
_entity_poly.entity_id
_entity_poly.type
_entity_poly.pdbx_seq_one_letter_code
_entity_poly.pdbx_strand_id
1 'polypeptide(L)'
;GFIFLMFLGGLEIDMDQVIYSLPRGNIRNYNFTKNPVITAIIIFLFTIILAYAGTKLLSLIVDIRNSWYFALIMGTTSVGIVLPVLKNRGEATTAYGQMLIISAAMADILSIILFTFTAFIISNGVRIEITYILLLFLLFYFFYRLGNRIKNWPFLKKISFQLSHAASQLSIRGTIFLLLIFVVLSQYIGAEVILLGAFMCGMLLSLFLHKGRSLLLIKLDGLGYGFFIPIFFIMVGVKFDLNSLKEFELTLLPFLFTLLFLLFAVKIIPSLILTRQFGLRRSVSGGFLLSSRLSLIIAASAIGLNLGIISPGINASFVLMAIITCFLGPLLYNSLKPHEKYPAGITIIVGGSSKGVLLARRLNMHGKTSVIIENNENRYKDLCSKGLKAIFSDGLDPTTYKKLEMTNSNYVVVDTGSMNMNIRVCEVLRKELNHEKIISLANKSGIEQELKKLDVETVDVTRVMATTIESLILRPATYHALIETFENFMLEEITITNPALDGKKVKEIAFHKDIILVMARSGNNVFIPHGETYIRTGNVLYVLGTDTALASTRQFLR
;
A
#
# COMPACT_ATOMS: atom_id res chain seq x y z
N GLY A 1 15.43 16.63 16.92
CA GLY A 1 14.91 16.36 15.56
C GLY A 1 15.21 14.93 15.13
N PHE A 2 16.48 14.53 15.17
CA PHE A 2 16.91 13.23 14.64
C PHE A 2 16.31 12.02 15.39
N ILE A 3 16.29 12.04 16.71
CA ILE A 3 15.64 11.00 17.53
C ILE A 3 14.16 10.86 17.15
N PHE A 4 13.49 12.00 16.95
CA PHE A 4 12.08 12.00 16.56
C PHE A 4 11.87 11.48 15.13
N LEU A 5 12.80 11.75 14.21
CA LEU A 5 12.79 11.19 12.85
C LEU A 5 12.91 9.67 12.86
N MET A 6 13.81 9.11 13.69
CA MET A 6 13.94 7.66 13.85
C MET A 6 12.72 7.02 14.49
N PHE A 7 12.13 7.69 15.48
CA PHE A 7 10.86 7.28 16.09
C PHE A 7 9.73 7.22 15.06
N LEU A 8 9.55 8.25 14.23
CA LEU A 8 8.55 8.24 13.16
C LEU A 8 8.84 7.17 12.11
N GLY A 9 10.11 6.98 11.73
CA GLY A 9 10.49 5.89 10.83
C GLY A 9 10.08 4.51 11.36
N GLY A 10 10.24 4.27 12.66
CA GLY A 10 9.75 3.06 13.31
C GLY A 10 8.22 2.97 13.33
N LEU A 11 7.53 4.09 13.50
CA LEU A 11 6.07 4.19 13.55
C LEU A 11 5.41 3.96 12.16
N GLU A 12 6.08 4.32 11.08
CA GLU A 12 5.62 4.12 9.71
C GLU A 12 5.59 2.64 9.29
N ILE A 13 6.40 1.80 9.95
CA ILE A 13 6.46 0.36 9.64
C ILE A 13 5.17 -0.33 10.07
N ASP A 14 4.55 -1.05 9.13
CA ASP A 14 3.41 -1.92 9.40
C ASP A 14 3.85 -3.25 9.99
N MET A 15 4.03 -3.28 11.31
CA MET A 15 4.43 -4.49 12.01
C MET A 15 3.40 -5.62 11.88
N ASP A 16 2.11 -5.31 11.78
CA ASP A 16 1.08 -6.32 11.55
C ASP A 16 1.28 -6.99 10.19
N GLN A 17 1.54 -6.23 9.13
CA GLN A 17 1.85 -6.80 7.80
C GLN A 17 3.14 -7.64 7.82
N VAL A 18 4.17 -7.19 8.51
CA VAL A 18 5.42 -7.94 8.66
C VAL A 18 5.14 -9.26 9.39
N ILE A 19 4.42 -9.24 10.52
CA ILE A 19 4.09 -10.42 11.32
C ILE A 19 3.17 -11.39 10.56
N TYR A 20 2.17 -10.89 9.83
CA TYR A 20 1.28 -11.73 8.99
C TYR A 20 2.01 -12.37 7.81
N SER A 21 3.07 -11.74 7.32
CA SER A 21 3.90 -12.24 6.22
C SER A 21 4.98 -13.22 6.68
N LEU A 22 5.16 -13.42 7.99
CA LEU A 22 6.08 -14.43 8.52
C LEU A 22 5.56 -15.85 8.20
N PRO A 23 6.46 -16.80 7.86
CA PRO A 23 6.08 -18.16 7.54
C PRO A 23 5.39 -18.84 8.73
N ARG A 24 4.10 -19.17 8.58
CA ARG A 24 3.31 -19.93 9.55
C ARG A 24 3.05 -21.31 8.96
N GLY A 25 3.73 -22.35 9.46
CA GLY A 25 3.48 -23.73 9.05
C GLY A 25 4.75 -24.56 8.80
N ASN A 26 4.57 -25.81 8.36
CA ASN A 26 5.65 -26.78 8.19
C ASN A 26 6.60 -26.33 7.06
N ILE A 27 7.86 -26.10 7.39
CA ILE A 27 8.93 -25.55 6.53
C ILE A 27 9.14 -26.38 5.25
N ARG A 28 8.72 -27.65 5.25
CA ARG A 28 9.01 -28.63 4.17
C ARG A 28 8.27 -28.37 2.84
N ASN A 29 7.13 -27.64 2.85
CA ASN A 29 6.32 -27.33 1.66
C ASN A 29 6.20 -25.83 1.36
N TYR A 30 7.09 -25.03 1.91
CA TYR A 30 7.00 -23.58 1.82
C TYR A 30 7.73 -23.07 0.56
N ASN A 31 7.01 -22.40 -0.33
CA ASN A 31 7.60 -21.68 -1.48
C ASN A 31 8.32 -20.42 -0.97
N PHE A 32 9.59 -20.56 -0.59
CA PHE A 32 10.44 -19.49 -0.07
C PHE A 32 10.47 -18.24 -0.97
N THR A 33 10.40 -18.40 -2.28
CA THR A 33 10.43 -17.31 -3.26
C THR A 33 9.13 -16.48 -3.33
N LYS A 34 8.03 -16.99 -2.75
CA LYS A 34 6.72 -16.28 -2.72
C LYS A 34 6.48 -15.51 -1.42
N ASN A 35 7.30 -15.72 -0.39
CA ASN A 35 7.14 -15.02 0.88
C ASN A 35 7.80 -13.62 0.81
N PRO A 36 7.04 -12.52 1.03
CA PRO A 36 7.56 -11.17 0.92
C PRO A 36 8.69 -10.87 1.90
N VAL A 37 8.61 -11.35 3.16
CA VAL A 37 9.63 -11.09 4.18
C VAL A 37 10.92 -11.82 3.86
N ILE A 38 10.86 -13.10 3.46
CA ILE A 38 12.06 -13.85 3.10
C ILE A 38 12.73 -13.22 1.88
N THR A 39 11.96 -12.86 0.86
CA THR A 39 12.49 -12.19 -0.33
C THR A 39 13.14 -10.85 0.04
N ALA A 40 12.53 -10.08 0.94
CA ALA A 40 13.08 -8.82 1.44
C ALA A 40 14.43 -9.02 2.17
N ILE A 41 14.52 -10.05 3.02
CA ILE A 41 15.78 -10.39 3.73
C ILE A 41 16.86 -10.80 2.71
N ILE A 42 16.54 -11.61 1.71
CA ILE A 42 17.49 -12.01 0.67
C ILE A 42 17.97 -10.80 -0.12
N ILE A 43 17.06 -9.90 -0.53
CA ILE A 43 17.41 -8.64 -1.21
C ILE A 43 18.33 -7.81 -0.33
N PHE A 44 18.06 -7.70 0.97
CA PHE A 44 18.89 -6.94 1.91
C PHE A 44 20.29 -7.56 2.06
N LEU A 45 20.40 -8.85 2.30
CA LEU A 45 21.69 -9.54 2.44
C LEU A 45 22.53 -9.39 1.16
N PHE A 46 21.90 -9.56 0.00
CA PHE A 46 22.60 -9.36 -1.26
C PHE A 46 23.02 -7.90 -1.47
N THR A 47 22.19 -6.94 -1.03
CA THR A 47 22.54 -5.51 -1.00
C THR A 47 23.82 -5.26 -0.19
N ILE A 48 23.93 -5.83 1.03
CA ILE A 48 25.11 -5.64 1.90
C ILE A 48 26.37 -6.26 1.29
N ILE A 49 26.26 -7.45 0.71
CA ILE A 49 27.39 -8.10 0.02
C ILE A 49 27.88 -7.23 -1.14
N LEU A 50 26.98 -6.73 -1.99
CA LEU A 50 27.34 -5.85 -3.10
C LEU A 50 27.87 -4.49 -2.61
N ALA A 51 27.30 -3.94 -1.54
CA ALA A 51 27.77 -2.69 -0.93
C ALA A 51 29.19 -2.86 -0.40
N TYR A 52 29.51 -3.99 0.22
CA TYR A 52 30.87 -4.28 0.68
C TYR A 52 31.87 -4.40 -0.50
N ALA A 53 31.49 -5.13 -1.55
CA ALA A 53 32.29 -5.23 -2.77
C ALA A 53 32.48 -3.86 -3.44
N GLY A 54 31.41 -3.06 -3.53
CA GLY A 54 31.45 -1.70 -4.06
C GLY A 54 32.32 -0.76 -3.23
N THR A 55 32.33 -0.92 -1.90
CA THR A 55 33.23 -0.15 -1.02
C THR A 55 34.69 -0.49 -1.29
N LYS A 56 35.01 -1.75 -1.56
CA LYS A 56 36.39 -2.14 -1.96
C LYS A 56 36.80 -1.53 -3.30
N LEU A 57 35.85 -1.36 -4.23
CA LEU A 57 36.09 -0.63 -5.47
C LEU A 57 36.35 0.87 -5.20
N LEU A 58 35.55 1.50 -4.35
CA LEU A 58 35.72 2.90 -3.94
C LEU A 58 37.02 3.14 -3.19
N SER A 59 37.52 2.14 -2.44
CA SER A 59 38.79 2.26 -1.72
C SER A 59 40.01 2.37 -2.63
N LEU A 60 39.87 2.14 -3.94
CA LEU A 60 40.89 2.42 -4.95
C LEU A 60 41.00 3.92 -5.29
N ILE A 61 39.96 4.70 -4.99
CA ILE A 61 39.87 6.14 -5.31
C ILE A 61 40.14 7.00 -4.07
N VAL A 62 39.57 6.57 -2.92
CA VAL A 62 39.61 7.31 -1.66
C VAL A 62 39.93 6.36 -0.51
N ASP A 63 40.74 6.83 0.47
CA ASP A 63 41.04 6.04 1.65
C ASP A 63 39.79 5.84 2.54
N ILE A 64 39.37 4.58 2.66
CA ILE A 64 38.22 4.16 3.47
C ILE A 64 38.70 3.35 4.65
N ARG A 65 38.71 3.97 5.84
CA ARG A 65 39.23 3.35 7.08
C ARG A 65 38.46 2.09 7.47
N ASN A 66 37.13 2.06 7.30
CA ASN A 66 36.31 0.91 7.64
C ASN A 66 35.30 0.58 6.53
N SER A 67 35.67 -0.40 5.71
CA SER A 67 34.84 -0.82 4.55
C SER A 67 33.51 -1.41 4.96
N TRP A 68 33.40 -2.08 6.11
CA TRP A 68 32.16 -2.65 6.58
C TRP A 68 31.15 -1.57 6.99
N TYR A 69 31.60 -0.59 7.78
CA TYR A 69 30.77 0.53 8.19
C TYR A 69 30.25 1.33 6.98
N PHE A 70 31.13 1.59 6.03
CA PHE A 70 30.80 2.28 4.78
C PHE A 70 29.74 1.50 3.97
N ALA A 71 29.88 0.17 3.87
CA ALA A 71 28.93 -0.71 3.18
C ALA A 71 27.54 -0.68 3.85
N LEU A 72 27.48 -0.64 5.19
CA LEU A 72 26.22 -0.50 5.92
C LEU A 72 25.51 0.81 5.60
N ILE A 73 26.25 1.93 5.52
CA ILE A 73 25.68 3.22 5.10
C ILE A 73 25.10 3.11 3.68
N MET A 74 25.83 2.48 2.75
CA MET A 74 25.38 2.26 1.37
C MET A 74 24.16 1.32 1.28
N GLY A 75 23.99 0.41 2.25
CA GLY A 75 22.89 -0.56 2.28
C GLY A 75 21.55 -0.01 2.73
N THR A 76 21.49 1.19 3.30
CA THR A 76 20.26 1.81 3.82
C THR A 76 19.18 2.01 2.76
N THR A 77 17.94 2.14 3.19
CA THR A 77 16.76 2.50 2.39
C THR A 77 15.93 3.49 3.21
N SER A 78 14.80 3.98 2.73
CA SER A 78 13.86 4.78 3.53
C SER A 78 12.42 4.42 3.21
N VAL A 79 11.70 3.84 4.16
CA VAL A 79 10.24 3.59 4.05
C VAL A 79 9.49 4.91 3.89
N GLY A 80 9.92 5.97 4.59
CA GLY A 80 9.31 7.29 4.53
C GLY A 80 9.29 7.94 3.14
N ILE A 81 10.09 7.45 2.18
CA ILE A 81 10.04 7.87 0.77
C ILE A 81 9.27 6.85 -0.07
N VAL A 82 9.52 5.57 0.14
CA VAL A 82 8.92 4.48 -0.66
C VAL A 82 7.40 4.45 -0.50
N LEU A 83 6.90 4.52 0.73
CA LEU A 83 5.46 4.41 1.03
C LEU A 83 4.63 5.57 0.44
N PRO A 84 4.99 6.86 0.60
CA PRO A 84 4.26 7.97 -0.04
C PRO A 84 4.25 7.89 -1.57
N VAL A 85 5.37 7.52 -2.20
CA VAL A 85 5.45 7.37 -3.66
C VAL A 85 4.48 6.31 -4.15
N LEU A 86 4.44 5.14 -3.50
CA LEU A 86 3.50 4.06 -3.83
C LEU A 86 2.04 4.43 -3.52
N LYS A 87 1.78 5.15 -2.42
CA LYS A 87 0.43 5.66 -2.08
C LYS A 87 -0.08 6.65 -3.13
N ASN A 88 0.74 7.62 -3.51
CA ASN A 88 0.37 8.61 -4.53
C ASN A 88 0.10 7.98 -5.90
N ARG A 89 0.60 6.76 -6.13
CA ARG A 89 0.39 5.98 -7.34
C ARG A 89 -0.73 4.95 -7.25
N GLY A 90 -1.36 4.80 -6.08
CA GLY A 90 -2.36 3.74 -5.85
C GLY A 90 -1.77 2.33 -5.86
N GLU A 91 -0.44 2.20 -5.82
CA GLU A 91 0.23 0.90 -5.86
C GLU A 91 0.49 0.30 -4.48
N ALA A 92 0.31 1.07 -3.41
CA ALA A 92 0.60 0.63 -2.04
C ALA A 92 -0.15 -0.65 -1.63
N THR A 93 -1.34 -0.90 -2.19
CA THR A 93 -2.15 -2.10 -1.89
C THR A 93 -1.94 -3.25 -2.88
N THR A 94 -1.17 -3.04 -3.95
CA THR A 94 -0.85 -4.10 -4.92
C THR A 94 0.19 -5.06 -4.37
N ALA A 95 0.22 -6.32 -4.85
CA ALA A 95 1.24 -7.30 -4.45
C ALA A 95 2.67 -6.78 -4.67
N TYR A 96 2.90 -6.06 -5.76
CA TYR A 96 4.19 -5.43 -6.05
C TYR A 96 4.53 -4.30 -5.08
N GLY A 97 3.59 -3.39 -4.82
CA GLY A 97 3.78 -2.30 -3.86
C GLY A 97 4.02 -2.81 -2.45
N GLN A 98 3.26 -3.82 -2.00
CA GLN A 98 3.46 -4.47 -0.71
C GLN A 98 4.86 -5.12 -0.60
N MET A 99 5.34 -5.77 -1.67
CA MET A 99 6.69 -6.33 -1.70
C MET A 99 7.76 -5.24 -1.52
N LEU A 100 7.62 -4.08 -2.19
CA LEU A 100 8.57 -2.97 -2.04
C LEU A 100 8.50 -2.33 -0.65
N ILE A 101 7.30 -2.15 -0.08
CA ILE A 101 7.12 -1.61 1.27
C ILE A 101 7.78 -2.54 2.31
N ILE A 102 7.53 -3.85 2.22
CA ILE A 102 8.14 -4.83 3.13
C ILE A 102 9.66 -4.88 2.93
N SER A 103 10.15 -4.78 1.68
CA SER A 103 11.60 -4.75 1.41
C SER A 103 12.27 -3.50 1.99
N ALA A 104 11.63 -2.33 1.89
CA ALA A 104 12.13 -1.10 2.50
C ALA A 104 12.09 -1.19 4.04
N ALA A 105 10.98 -1.67 4.62
CA ALA A 105 10.84 -1.82 6.07
C ALA A 105 11.87 -2.79 6.66
N MET A 106 12.06 -3.95 6.02
CA MET A 106 13.08 -4.92 6.45
C MET A 106 14.50 -4.36 6.31
N ALA A 107 14.77 -3.59 5.25
CA ALA A 107 16.06 -2.93 5.07
C ALA A 107 16.31 -1.89 6.18
N ASP A 108 15.32 -1.07 6.55
CA ASP A 108 15.45 -0.10 7.64
C ASP A 108 15.71 -0.80 8.98
N ILE A 109 14.89 -1.83 9.33
CA ILE A 109 15.05 -2.59 10.58
C ILE A 109 16.46 -3.23 10.66
N LEU A 110 16.84 -3.97 9.63
CA LEU A 110 18.10 -4.69 9.62
C LEU A 110 19.30 -3.75 9.56
N SER A 111 19.21 -2.65 8.80
CA SER A 111 20.29 -1.65 8.71
C SER A 111 20.55 -0.98 10.06
N ILE A 112 19.48 -0.53 10.78
CA ILE A 112 19.67 0.15 12.06
C ILE A 112 20.23 -0.79 13.12
N ILE A 113 19.81 -2.07 13.14
CA ILE A 113 20.35 -3.08 14.04
C ILE A 113 21.83 -3.32 13.76
N LEU A 114 22.19 -3.66 12.51
CA LEU A 114 23.59 -3.93 12.12
C LEU A 114 24.48 -2.71 12.32
N PHE A 115 23.96 -1.53 11.98
CA PHE A 115 24.65 -0.26 12.18
C PHE A 115 24.95 -0.02 13.66
N THR A 116 23.96 -0.16 14.55
CA THR A 116 24.12 0.03 15.99
C THR A 116 25.12 -0.94 16.58
N PHE A 117 25.05 -2.23 16.22
CA PHE A 117 26.04 -3.22 16.67
C PHE A 117 27.46 -2.87 16.18
N THR A 118 27.60 -2.50 14.91
CA THR A 118 28.89 -2.16 14.34
C THR A 118 29.49 -0.91 14.97
N ALA A 119 28.70 0.15 15.13
CA ALA A 119 29.13 1.40 15.76
C ALA A 119 29.53 1.16 17.23
N PHE A 120 28.77 0.36 17.96
CA PHE A 120 29.08 0.01 19.35
C PHE A 120 30.38 -0.79 19.48
N ILE A 121 30.60 -1.79 18.61
CA ILE A 121 31.84 -2.58 18.59
C ILE A 121 33.05 -1.71 18.27
N ILE A 122 32.92 -0.76 17.35
CA ILE A 122 34.02 0.14 16.97
C ILE A 122 34.33 1.11 18.11
N SER A 123 33.29 1.64 18.79
CA SER A 123 33.45 2.60 19.88
C SER A 123 34.00 1.97 21.15
N ASN A 124 33.49 0.81 21.56
CA ASN A 124 33.71 0.21 22.87
C ASN A 124 34.51 -1.10 22.83
N GLY A 125 34.76 -1.63 21.62
CA GLY A 125 35.33 -2.96 21.43
C GLY A 125 34.33 -4.09 21.70
N VAL A 126 34.77 -5.34 21.56
CA VAL A 126 33.95 -6.53 21.87
C VAL A 126 33.98 -6.76 23.38
N ARG A 127 33.00 -6.19 24.08
CA ARG A 127 32.82 -6.33 25.54
C ARG A 127 31.46 -6.93 25.88
N ILE A 128 31.35 -7.42 27.13
CA ILE A 128 30.06 -7.98 27.66
C ILE A 128 28.92 -6.97 27.59
N GLU A 129 29.22 -5.69 27.55
CA GLU A 129 28.26 -4.60 27.44
C GLU A 129 27.40 -4.66 26.15
N ILE A 130 27.87 -5.35 25.10
CA ILE A 130 27.03 -5.69 23.91
C ILE A 130 25.73 -6.40 24.34
N THR A 131 25.77 -7.18 25.44
CA THR A 131 24.62 -7.87 25.98
C THR A 131 23.53 -6.90 26.45
N TYR A 132 23.89 -5.66 26.81
CA TYR A 132 22.92 -4.63 27.18
C TYR A 132 22.04 -4.19 26.00
N ILE A 133 22.50 -4.33 24.75
CA ILE A 133 21.64 -4.10 23.58
C ILE A 133 20.48 -5.12 23.57
N LEU A 134 20.71 -6.37 24.04
CA LEU A 134 19.64 -7.35 24.21
C LEU A 134 18.60 -6.91 25.25
N LEU A 135 19.01 -6.10 26.24
CA LEU A 135 18.08 -5.52 27.21
C LEU A 135 17.03 -4.63 26.56
N LEU A 136 17.40 -3.87 25.50
CA LEU A 136 16.44 -3.09 24.74
C LEU A 136 15.40 -3.97 24.03
N PHE A 137 15.83 -5.11 23.47
CA PHE A 137 14.89 -6.05 22.84
C PHE A 137 13.98 -6.70 23.91
N LEU A 138 14.50 -6.97 25.09
CA LEU A 138 13.72 -7.49 26.22
C LEU A 138 12.72 -6.45 26.73
N LEU A 139 13.13 -5.18 26.80
CA LEU A 139 12.26 -4.04 27.12
C LEU A 139 11.14 -3.89 26.09
N PHE A 140 11.48 -3.95 24.79
CA PHE A 140 10.50 -3.94 23.69
C PHE A 140 9.49 -5.08 23.86
N TYR A 141 9.97 -6.32 24.10
CA TYR A 141 9.10 -7.48 24.33
C TYR A 141 8.23 -7.31 25.58
N PHE A 142 8.77 -6.77 26.66
CA PHE A 142 8.03 -6.47 27.88
C PHE A 142 6.88 -5.49 27.62
N PHE A 143 7.15 -4.34 26.99
CA PHE A 143 6.12 -3.36 26.65
C PHE A 143 5.11 -3.90 25.63
N TYR A 144 5.54 -4.70 24.66
CA TYR A 144 4.66 -5.39 23.75
C TYR A 144 3.69 -6.32 24.49
N ARG A 145 4.20 -7.14 25.40
CA ARG A 145 3.38 -8.08 26.16
C ARG A 145 2.46 -7.35 27.14
N LEU A 146 2.96 -6.31 27.79
CA LEU A 146 2.17 -5.44 28.67
C LEU A 146 1.03 -4.77 27.92
N GLY A 147 1.33 -4.15 26.78
CA GLY A 147 0.33 -3.49 25.93
C GLY A 147 -0.74 -4.45 25.43
N ASN A 148 -0.35 -5.67 25.05
CA ASN A 148 -1.30 -6.69 24.59
C ASN A 148 -2.23 -7.20 25.71
N ARG A 149 -1.76 -7.24 26.97
CA ARG A 149 -2.60 -7.52 28.14
C ARG A 149 -3.57 -6.36 28.44
N ILE A 150 -3.05 -5.14 28.36
CA ILE A 150 -3.77 -3.91 28.70
C ILE A 150 -4.85 -3.58 27.64
N LYS A 151 -4.60 -3.86 26.36
CA LYS A 151 -5.54 -3.63 25.25
C LYS A 151 -6.94 -4.23 25.48
N ASN A 152 -7.01 -5.34 26.20
CA ASN A 152 -8.25 -6.06 26.45
C ASN A 152 -8.93 -5.68 27.79
N TRP A 153 -8.37 -4.75 28.55
CA TRP A 153 -8.88 -4.36 29.87
C TRP A 153 -10.01 -3.31 29.74
N PRO A 154 -11.27 -3.65 30.11
CA PRO A 154 -12.42 -2.79 29.87
C PRO A 154 -12.35 -1.44 30.60
N PHE A 155 -11.70 -1.39 31.76
CA PHE A 155 -11.48 -0.16 32.53
C PHE A 155 -10.62 0.86 31.77
N LEU A 156 -9.57 0.41 31.09
CA LEU A 156 -8.69 1.29 30.32
C LEU A 156 -9.32 1.77 29.00
N LYS A 157 -10.21 0.98 28.39
CA LYS A 157 -11.01 1.45 27.25
C LYS A 157 -11.92 2.62 27.66
N LYS A 158 -12.53 2.56 28.83
CA LYS A 158 -13.39 3.62 29.37
C LYS A 158 -12.60 4.90 29.70
N ILE A 159 -11.44 4.74 30.35
CA ILE A 159 -10.53 5.86 30.66
C ILE A 159 -9.97 6.48 29.37
N SER A 160 -9.53 5.66 28.41
CA SER A 160 -9.02 6.13 27.11
C SER A 160 -10.07 6.91 26.34
N PHE A 161 -11.33 6.48 26.36
CA PHE A 161 -12.44 7.20 25.73
C PHE A 161 -12.72 8.54 26.43
N GLN A 162 -12.76 8.58 27.75
CA GLN A 162 -12.97 9.82 28.51
C GLN A 162 -11.81 10.80 28.37
N LEU A 163 -10.57 10.31 28.33
CA LEU A 163 -9.37 11.14 28.20
C LEU A 163 -9.10 11.57 26.74
N SER A 164 -9.66 10.89 25.74
CA SER A 164 -9.56 11.32 24.34
C SER A 164 -10.27 12.65 24.07
N HIS A 165 -11.28 12.98 24.87
CA HIS A 165 -12.04 14.23 24.81
C HIS A 165 -11.46 15.32 25.75
N ALA A 166 -10.50 14.96 26.60
CA ALA A 166 -9.88 15.93 27.50
C ALA A 166 -8.89 16.84 26.72
N ALA A 167 -8.91 18.12 27.01
CA ALA A 167 -8.01 19.13 26.43
C ALA A 167 -6.51 18.87 26.72
N SER A 168 -6.18 17.88 27.54
CA SER A 168 -4.83 17.59 28.07
C SER A 168 -3.86 16.93 27.08
N GLN A 169 -4.29 16.50 25.90
CA GLN A 169 -3.46 15.79 24.91
C GLN A 169 -2.63 14.62 25.51
N LEU A 170 -3.20 13.91 26.46
CA LEU A 170 -2.51 12.89 27.27
C LEU A 170 -1.84 11.82 26.42
N SER A 171 -2.46 11.45 25.29
CA SER A 171 -1.89 10.44 24.36
C SER A 171 -0.55 10.88 23.79
N ILE A 172 -0.39 12.16 23.42
CA ILE A 172 0.89 12.68 22.90
C ILE A 172 1.93 12.70 24.02
N ARG A 173 1.55 13.18 25.20
CA ARG A 173 2.46 13.22 26.36
C ARG A 173 2.93 11.83 26.75
N GLY A 174 2.03 10.85 26.77
CA GLY A 174 2.34 9.44 27.04
C GLY A 174 3.29 8.85 25.98
N THR A 175 3.09 9.17 24.72
CA THR A 175 3.99 8.73 23.63
C THR A 175 5.38 9.35 23.78
N ILE A 176 5.47 10.66 24.05
CA ILE A 176 6.76 11.35 24.26
C ILE A 176 7.46 10.78 25.51
N PHE A 177 6.72 10.53 26.59
CA PHE A 177 7.28 9.91 27.78
C PHE A 177 7.83 8.51 27.52
N LEU A 178 7.10 7.67 26.76
CA LEU A 178 7.59 6.36 26.35
C LEU A 178 8.85 6.48 25.50
N LEU A 179 8.87 7.42 24.53
CA LEU A 179 10.05 7.68 23.72
C LEU A 179 11.26 8.08 24.58
N LEU A 180 11.06 8.94 25.58
CA LEU A 180 12.12 9.35 26.51
C LEU A 180 12.66 8.18 27.31
N ILE A 181 11.80 7.26 27.77
CA ILE A 181 12.25 6.02 28.45
C ILE A 181 13.19 5.23 27.56
N PHE A 182 12.79 4.95 26.30
CA PHE A 182 13.64 4.21 25.37
C PHE A 182 14.96 4.95 25.07
N VAL A 183 14.91 6.25 24.88
CA VAL A 183 16.08 7.10 24.61
C VAL A 183 17.05 7.12 25.80
N VAL A 184 16.55 7.35 27.02
CA VAL A 184 17.39 7.40 28.24
C VAL A 184 18.04 6.04 28.50
N LEU A 185 17.26 4.96 28.41
CA LEU A 185 17.82 3.61 28.60
C LEU A 185 18.85 3.27 27.53
N SER A 186 18.61 3.66 26.28
CA SER A 186 19.59 3.48 25.20
C SER A 186 20.87 4.28 25.42
N GLN A 187 20.74 5.50 25.95
CA GLN A 187 21.89 6.37 26.25
C GLN A 187 22.80 5.78 27.34
N TYR A 188 22.24 5.09 28.34
CA TYR A 188 23.03 4.37 29.34
C TYR A 188 23.84 3.21 28.75
N ILE A 189 23.38 2.62 27.64
CA ILE A 189 24.09 1.55 26.95
C ILE A 189 25.20 2.14 26.07
N GLY A 190 24.89 3.22 25.34
CA GLY A 190 25.84 3.92 24.47
C GLY A 190 25.15 4.97 23.61
N ALA A 191 25.85 6.03 23.27
CA ALA A 191 25.32 7.11 22.45
C ALA A 191 24.87 6.62 21.05
N GLU A 192 25.52 5.59 20.52
CA GLU A 192 25.24 4.96 19.24
C GLU A 192 23.91 4.17 19.24
N VAL A 193 23.46 3.75 20.45
CA VAL A 193 22.27 2.91 20.64
C VAL A 193 20.98 3.76 20.72
N ILE A 194 21.08 5.07 20.93
CA ILE A 194 19.94 5.99 21.08
C ILE A 194 18.97 5.90 19.91
N LEU A 195 19.51 5.76 18.69
CA LEU A 195 18.69 5.71 17.48
C LEU A 195 17.88 4.43 17.38
N LEU A 196 18.49 3.30 17.75
CA LEU A 196 17.80 2.02 17.81
C LEU A 196 16.67 2.07 18.84
N GLY A 197 16.90 2.65 20.01
CA GLY A 197 15.87 2.82 21.04
C GLY A 197 14.68 3.65 20.57
N ALA A 198 14.94 4.80 19.94
CA ALA A 198 13.88 5.64 19.38
C ALA A 198 13.08 4.91 18.29
N PHE A 199 13.76 4.22 17.39
CA PHE A 199 13.14 3.43 16.34
C PHE A 199 12.28 2.28 16.89
N MET A 200 12.79 1.54 17.89
CA MET A 200 12.04 0.47 18.56
C MET A 200 10.80 1.00 19.28
N CYS A 201 10.87 2.19 19.90
CA CYS A 201 9.69 2.82 20.47
C CYS A 201 8.62 3.11 19.41
N GLY A 202 9.02 3.61 18.24
CA GLY A 202 8.13 3.82 17.09
C GLY A 202 7.48 2.53 16.61
N MET A 203 8.25 1.47 16.42
CA MET A 203 7.73 0.14 16.05
C MET A 203 6.75 -0.43 17.11
N LEU A 204 7.06 -0.25 18.39
CA LEU A 204 6.18 -0.69 19.48
C LEU A 204 4.83 0.02 19.40
N LEU A 205 4.85 1.33 19.19
CA LEU A 205 3.63 2.11 19.07
C LEU A 205 2.83 1.74 17.82
N SER A 206 3.49 1.43 16.70
CA SER A 206 2.87 0.95 15.46
C SER A 206 2.02 -0.31 15.67
N LEU A 207 2.43 -1.22 16.57
CA LEU A 207 1.68 -2.43 16.92
C LEU A 207 0.34 -2.16 17.64
N PHE A 208 0.24 -1.02 18.35
CA PHE A 208 -0.96 -0.67 19.12
C PHE A 208 -1.88 0.32 18.42
N LEU A 209 -1.36 1.07 17.45
CA LEU A 209 -2.14 2.03 16.66
C LEU A 209 -2.76 1.33 15.46
N HIS A 210 -4.09 1.15 15.50
CA HIS A 210 -4.82 0.71 14.31
C HIS A 210 -4.69 1.77 13.21
N LYS A 211 -4.23 1.40 12.04
CA LYS A 211 -3.91 2.32 10.90
C LYS A 211 -5.10 3.06 10.28
N GLY A 212 -6.31 2.85 10.77
CA GLY A 212 -7.47 3.64 10.40
C GLY A 212 -7.51 4.96 11.14
N ARG A 213 -6.83 6.01 10.62
CA ARG A 213 -6.99 7.41 11.05
C ARG A 213 -6.92 7.65 12.57
N SER A 214 -5.92 7.13 13.26
CA SER A 214 -5.77 7.55 14.66
C SER A 214 -5.36 9.03 14.67
N LEU A 215 -6.14 9.84 15.35
CA LEU A 215 -5.87 11.28 15.57
C LEU A 215 -4.47 11.50 16.15
N LEU A 216 -3.96 10.50 16.89
CA LEU A 216 -2.62 10.52 17.47
C LEU A 216 -1.54 10.49 16.38
N LEU A 217 -1.68 9.65 15.34
CA LEU A 217 -0.72 9.62 14.22
C LEU A 217 -0.64 10.98 13.53
N ILE A 218 -1.80 11.57 13.19
CA ILE A 218 -1.85 12.90 12.55
C ILE A 218 -1.15 13.96 13.40
N LYS A 219 -1.32 13.92 14.73
CA LYS A 219 -0.69 14.86 15.64
C LYS A 219 0.82 14.63 15.77
N LEU A 220 1.26 13.37 15.82
CA LEU A 220 2.68 13.04 15.87
C LEU A 220 3.38 13.41 14.55
N ASP A 221 2.74 13.15 13.42
CA ASP A 221 3.23 13.59 12.10
C ASP A 221 3.32 15.11 12.01
N GLY A 222 2.31 15.82 12.52
CA GLY A 222 2.33 17.28 12.60
C GLY A 222 3.48 17.84 13.45
N LEU A 223 3.78 17.23 14.60
CA LEU A 223 4.93 17.58 15.42
C LEU A 223 6.26 17.23 14.73
N GLY A 224 6.34 16.05 14.13
CA GLY A 224 7.54 15.59 13.45
C GLY A 224 7.85 16.40 12.20
N TYR A 225 6.99 16.33 11.21
CA TYR A 225 7.20 16.98 9.91
C TYR A 225 6.97 18.50 9.97
N GLY A 226 6.18 19.00 10.92
CA GLY A 226 5.94 20.44 11.11
C GLY A 226 7.03 21.17 11.90
N PHE A 227 7.78 20.47 12.75
CA PHE A 227 8.73 21.13 13.66
C PHE A 227 10.07 20.41 13.78
N PHE A 228 10.11 19.17 14.29
CA PHE A 228 11.38 18.53 14.66
C PHE A 228 12.25 18.16 13.45
N ILE A 229 11.65 17.67 12.38
CA ILE A 229 12.35 17.20 11.18
C ILE A 229 12.91 18.38 10.37
N PRO A 230 12.16 19.46 10.09
CA PRO A 230 12.72 20.65 9.46
C PRO A 230 13.93 21.24 10.22
N ILE A 231 13.85 21.35 11.54
CA ILE A 231 14.99 21.81 12.35
C ILE A 231 16.20 20.89 12.19
N PHE A 232 15.97 19.57 12.17
CA PHE A 232 17.06 18.61 11.94
C PHE A 232 17.74 18.84 10.58
N PHE A 233 16.97 18.97 9.51
CA PHE A 233 17.54 19.17 8.17
C PHE A 233 18.24 20.55 8.03
N ILE A 234 17.67 21.60 8.65
CA ILE A 234 18.34 22.90 8.70
C ILE A 234 19.69 22.78 9.40
N MET A 235 19.73 22.09 10.55
CA MET A 235 20.99 21.87 11.29
C MET A 235 22.00 21.02 10.53
N VAL A 236 21.53 20.02 9.76
CA VAL A 236 22.40 19.25 8.85
C VAL A 236 22.96 20.17 7.77
N GLY A 237 22.12 21.04 7.19
CA GLY A 237 22.56 22.01 6.19
C GLY A 237 23.54 23.04 6.73
N VAL A 238 23.31 23.57 7.94
CA VAL A 238 24.23 24.53 8.62
C VAL A 238 25.58 23.89 8.93
N LYS A 239 25.59 22.61 9.32
CA LYS A 239 26.82 21.87 9.60
C LYS A 239 27.48 21.30 8.34
N PHE A 240 26.82 21.43 7.18
CA PHE A 240 27.34 20.96 5.92
C PHE A 240 28.45 21.89 5.42
N ASP A 241 29.68 21.39 5.41
CA ASP A 241 30.84 22.13 4.94
C ASP A 241 31.22 21.71 3.53
N LEU A 242 30.92 22.57 2.56
CA LEU A 242 31.33 22.37 1.18
C LEU A 242 32.86 22.35 0.99
N ASN A 243 33.61 23.03 1.88
CA ASN A 243 35.09 23.03 1.81
C ASN A 243 35.64 21.63 2.13
N SER A 244 34.95 20.84 2.93
CA SER A 244 35.33 19.44 3.20
C SER A 244 35.41 18.58 1.93
N LEU A 245 34.67 18.95 0.88
CA LEU A 245 34.73 18.24 -0.42
C LEU A 245 36.04 18.53 -1.17
N LYS A 246 36.74 19.63 -0.87
CA LYS A 246 38.05 19.93 -1.46
C LYS A 246 39.15 18.95 -1.02
N GLU A 247 38.90 18.17 0.04
CA GLU A 247 39.78 17.06 0.48
C GLU A 247 40.08 16.08 -0.66
N PHE A 248 39.15 15.91 -1.61
CA PHE A 248 39.32 14.97 -2.73
C PHE A 248 39.96 15.58 -3.98
N GLU A 249 40.16 16.90 -4.05
CA GLU A 249 40.74 17.60 -5.20
C GLU A 249 40.28 17.08 -6.56
N LEU A 250 41.21 16.54 -7.38
CA LEU A 250 40.90 15.98 -8.71
C LEU A 250 40.11 14.67 -8.66
N THR A 251 40.07 13.97 -7.52
CA THR A 251 39.33 12.70 -7.36
C THR A 251 37.87 12.89 -6.97
N LEU A 252 37.45 14.11 -6.64
CA LEU A 252 36.08 14.41 -6.21
C LEU A 252 35.00 13.94 -7.21
N LEU A 253 35.11 14.36 -8.44
CA LEU A 253 34.11 14.00 -9.46
C LEU A 253 34.07 12.48 -9.73
N PRO A 254 35.20 11.80 -10.01
CA PRO A 254 35.20 10.34 -10.13
C PRO A 254 34.61 9.62 -8.90
N PHE A 255 34.94 10.07 -7.69
CA PHE A 255 34.42 9.50 -6.47
C PHE A 255 32.90 9.67 -6.35
N LEU A 256 32.36 10.89 -6.55
CA LEU A 256 30.93 11.16 -6.45
C LEU A 256 30.12 10.40 -7.50
N PHE A 257 30.59 10.34 -8.75
CA PHE A 257 29.91 9.57 -9.80
C PHE A 257 29.94 8.07 -9.52
N THR A 258 31.08 7.53 -9.10
CA THR A 258 31.20 6.11 -8.74
C THR A 258 30.32 5.79 -7.52
N LEU A 259 30.30 6.65 -6.50
CA LEU A 259 29.46 6.50 -5.33
C LEU A 259 27.98 6.51 -5.71
N LEU A 260 27.53 7.47 -6.52
CA LEU A 260 26.15 7.55 -7.00
C LEU A 260 25.75 6.30 -7.78
N PHE A 261 26.61 5.87 -8.72
CA PHE A 261 26.39 4.65 -9.50
C PHE A 261 26.23 3.42 -8.59
N LEU A 262 27.16 3.25 -7.65
CA LEU A 262 27.12 2.14 -6.69
C LEU A 262 25.88 2.20 -5.79
N LEU A 263 25.47 3.40 -5.34
CA LEU A 263 24.28 3.57 -4.53
C LEU A 263 23.00 3.09 -5.24
N PHE A 264 22.91 3.22 -6.55
CA PHE A 264 21.84 2.64 -7.36
C PHE A 264 22.07 1.15 -7.64
N ALA A 265 23.28 0.75 -8.04
CA ALA A 265 23.59 -0.62 -8.41
C ALA A 265 23.35 -1.63 -7.27
N VAL A 266 23.74 -1.28 -6.04
CA VAL A 266 23.54 -2.14 -4.84
C VAL A 266 22.08 -2.38 -4.47
N LYS A 267 21.15 -1.63 -5.04
CA LYS A 267 19.69 -1.84 -4.86
C LYS A 267 19.05 -2.44 -6.10
N ILE A 268 19.43 -1.99 -7.28
CA ILE A 268 18.85 -2.47 -8.54
C ILE A 268 19.21 -3.94 -8.77
N ILE A 269 20.48 -4.33 -8.59
CA ILE A 269 20.92 -5.70 -8.84
C ILE A 269 20.19 -6.71 -7.95
N PRO A 270 20.09 -6.56 -6.61
CA PRO A 270 19.31 -7.46 -5.78
C PRO A 270 17.82 -7.44 -6.10
N SER A 271 17.26 -6.29 -6.51
CA SER A 271 15.84 -6.20 -6.86
C SER A 271 15.48 -7.03 -8.10
N LEU A 272 16.46 -7.44 -8.93
CA LEU A 272 16.25 -8.35 -10.06
C LEU A 272 15.70 -9.72 -9.64
N ILE A 273 15.83 -10.10 -8.37
CA ILE A 273 15.18 -11.30 -7.81
C ILE A 273 13.66 -11.24 -8.05
N LEU A 274 13.08 -10.04 -8.03
CA LEU A 274 11.66 -9.80 -8.26
C LEU A 274 11.23 -10.02 -9.73
N THR A 275 12.18 -10.19 -10.66
CA THR A 275 11.90 -10.36 -12.09
C THR A 275 11.00 -11.57 -12.38
N ARG A 276 11.16 -12.64 -11.61
CA ARG A 276 10.33 -13.85 -11.76
C ARG A 276 8.85 -13.63 -11.43
N GLN A 277 8.54 -12.64 -10.58
CA GLN A 277 7.16 -12.37 -10.12
C GLN A 277 6.53 -11.20 -10.85
N PHE A 278 7.30 -10.14 -11.13
CA PHE A 278 6.78 -8.86 -11.60
C PHE A 278 7.38 -8.39 -12.95
N GLY A 279 8.33 -9.14 -13.51
CA GLY A 279 9.01 -8.80 -14.76
C GLY A 279 10.17 -7.82 -14.58
N LEU A 280 11.08 -7.77 -15.57
CA LEU A 280 12.35 -7.02 -15.50
C LEU A 280 12.14 -5.52 -15.28
N ARG A 281 11.21 -4.92 -16.02
CA ARG A 281 10.99 -3.47 -15.99
C ARG A 281 10.50 -2.99 -14.62
N ARG A 282 9.57 -3.73 -13.98
CA ARG A 282 9.11 -3.45 -12.61
C ARG A 282 10.21 -3.70 -11.58
N SER A 283 11.03 -4.73 -11.75
CA SER A 283 12.12 -5.02 -10.81
C SER A 283 13.19 -3.92 -10.82
N VAL A 284 13.60 -3.46 -11.99
CA VAL A 284 14.54 -2.34 -12.12
C VAL A 284 13.94 -1.04 -11.58
N SER A 285 12.69 -0.74 -11.94
CA SER A 285 11.96 0.41 -11.40
C SER A 285 11.90 0.36 -9.86
N GLY A 286 11.51 -0.79 -9.28
CA GLY A 286 11.51 -0.99 -7.82
C GLY A 286 12.88 -0.80 -7.19
N GLY A 287 13.95 -1.25 -7.85
CA GLY A 287 15.34 -1.04 -7.42
C GLY A 287 15.70 0.45 -7.34
N PHE A 288 15.25 1.27 -8.30
CA PHE A 288 15.42 2.73 -8.22
C PHE A 288 14.67 3.32 -7.03
N LEU A 289 13.43 2.90 -6.78
CA LEU A 289 12.67 3.39 -5.64
C LEU A 289 13.30 2.97 -4.30
N LEU A 290 13.77 1.73 -4.17
CA LEU A 290 14.48 1.23 -2.99
C LEU A 290 15.86 1.89 -2.79
N SER A 291 16.40 2.55 -3.81
CA SER A 291 17.63 3.35 -3.70
C SER A 291 17.41 4.70 -3.03
N SER A 292 16.15 5.12 -2.85
CA SER A 292 15.82 6.36 -2.14
C SER A 292 16.16 6.23 -0.67
N ARG A 293 17.00 7.14 -0.18
CA ARG A 293 17.47 7.14 1.21
C ARG A 293 17.65 8.57 1.70
N LEU A 294 17.30 8.83 2.94
CA LEU A 294 17.38 10.17 3.50
C LEU A 294 17.82 10.15 4.96
N SER A 295 17.02 9.56 5.85
CA SER A 295 17.22 9.68 7.29
C SER A 295 18.43 8.89 7.80
N LEU A 296 18.45 7.58 7.56
CA LEU A 296 19.45 6.69 8.15
C LEU A 296 20.86 6.89 7.56
N ILE A 297 20.97 7.23 6.26
CA ILE A 297 22.27 7.50 5.63
C ILE A 297 22.95 8.74 6.23
N ILE A 298 22.19 9.83 6.46
CA ILE A 298 22.71 11.07 7.08
C ILE A 298 23.11 10.80 8.53
N ALA A 299 22.29 10.05 9.25
CA ALA A 299 22.55 9.67 10.61
C ALA A 299 23.80 8.82 10.79
N ALA A 300 23.86 7.76 10.00
CA ALA A 300 24.96 6.83 10.04
C ALA A 300 26.29 7.52 9.65
N SER A 301 26.24 8.40 8.64
CA SER A 301 27.44 9.17 8.26
C SER A 301 27.88 10.16 9.35
N ALA A 302 26.94 10.85 10.01
CA ALA A 302 27.24 11.78 11.10
C ALA A 302 27.84 11.07 12.33
N ILE A 303 27.32 9.87 12.69
CA ILE A 303 27.91 9.07 13.78
C ILE A 303 29.29 8.57 13.37
N GLY A 304 29.48 8.10 12.13
CA GLY A 304 30.78 7.68 11.64
C GLY A 304 31.82 8.79 11.65
N LEU A 305 31.41 10.02 11.36
CA LEU A 305 32.26 11.21 11.49
C LEU A 305 32.66 11.46 12.96
N ASN A 306 31.67 11.43 13.88
CA ASN A 306 31.93 11.65 15.32
C ASN A 306 32.84 10.57 15.91
N LEU A 307 32.74 9.32 15.43
CA LEU A 307 33.62 8.21 15.83
C LEU A 307 34.97 8.20 15.10
N GLY A 308 35.25 9.17 14.21
CA GLY A 308 36.48 9.21 13.40
C GLY A 308 36.61 8.06 12.40
N ILE A 309 35.52 7.34 12.10
CA ILE A 309 35.49 6.22 11.15
C ILE A 309 35.53 6.71 9.71
N ILE A 310 34.85 7.83 9.43
CA ILE A 310 34.82 8.46 8.12
C ILE A 310 35.32 9.90 8.19
N SER A 311 35.87 10.40 7.08
CA SER A 311 36.36 11.77 6.98
C SER A 311 35.23 12.77 6.80
N PRO A 312 35.44 14.07 7.08
CA PRO A 312 34.48 15.13 6.82
C PRO A 312 33.99 15.16 5.35
N GLY A 313 34.93 14.94 4.40
CA GLY A 313 34.62 14.90 2.96
C GLY A 313 33.70 13.72 2.60
N ILE A 314 33.92 12.53 3.17
CA ILE A 314 33.04 11.36 2.98
C ILE A 314 31.66 11.63 3.57
N ASN A 315 31.58 12.24 4.77
CA ASN A 315 30.29 12.60 5.37
C ASN A 315 29.51 13.58 4.48
N ALA A 316 30.18 14.64 4.00
CA ALA A 316 29.58 15.60 3.08
C ALA A 316 29.09 14.92 1.78
N SER A 317 29.87 13.98 1.24
CA SER A 317 29.48 13.21 0.05
C SER A 317 28.23 12.36 0.31
N PHE A 318 28.08 11.69 1.45
CA PHE A 318 26.87 10.94 1.78
C PHE A 318 25.65 11.83 1.96
N VAL A 319 25.79 13.00 2.58
CA VAL A 319 24.68 13.98 2.71
C VAL A 319 24.23 14.45 1.32
N LEU A 320 25.18 14.78 0.43
CA LEU A 320 24.88 15.17 -0.95
C LEU A 320 24.17 14.04 -1.71
N MET A 321 24.69 12.81 -1.60
CA MET A 321 24.10 11.63 -2.25
C MET A 321 22.71 11.29 -1.69
N ALA A 322 22.45 11.52 -0.40
CA ALA A 322 21.12 11.36 0.19
C ALA A 322 20.10 12.26 -0.52
N ILE A 323 20.43 13.54 -0.71
CA ILE A 323 19.59 14.50 -1.40
C ILE A 323 19.33 14.04 -2.84
N ILE A 324 20.39 13.71 -3.58
CA ILE A 324 20.29 13.30 -4.99
C ILE A 324 19.44 12.03 -5.14
N THR A 325 19.69 10.99 -4.34
CA THR A 325 18.95 9.72 -4.45
C THR A 325 17.50 9.84 -3.98
N CYS A 326 17.21 10.75 -3.04
CA CYS A 326 15.85 11.04 -2.60
C CYS A 326 14.96 11.59 -3.74
N PHE A 327 15.53 12.40 -4.64
CA PHE A 327 14.83 12.94 -5.81
C PHE A 327 14.89 12.00 -7.03
N LEU A 328 16.07 11.50 -7.38
CA LEU A 328 16.26 10.67 -8.57
C LEU A 328 15.57 9.30 -8.45
N GLY A 329 15.56 8.69 -7.27
CA GLY A 329 14.92 7.40 -7.06
C GLY A 329 13.46 7.38 -7.49
N PRO A 330 12.58 8.23 -6.91
CA PRO A 330 11.17 8.36 -7.33
C PRO A 330 10.99 8.81 -8.78
N LEU A 331 11.84 9.70 -9.30
CA LEU A 331 11.79 10.14 -10.69
C LEU A 331 12.03 8.97 -11.66
N LEU A 332 13.10 8.21 -11.45
CA LEU A 332 13.45 7.06 -12.29
C LEU A 332 12.44 5.91 -12.13
N TYR A 333 11.89 5.71 -10.92
CA TYR A 333 10.78 4.80 -10.70
C TYR A 333 9.59 5.16 -11.60
N ASN A 334 9.23 6.44 -11.64
CA ASN A 334 8.09 6.92 -12.40
C ASN A 334 8.30 6.82 -13.91
N SER A 335 9.51 7.08 -14.41
CA SER A 335 9.83 7.06 -15.84
C SER A 335 9.92 5.65 -16.43
N LEU A 336 10.33 4.67 -15.63
CA LEU A 336 10.52 3.29 -16.07
C LEU A 336 9.28 2.41 -15.88
N LYS A 337 8.21 2.95 -15.30
CA LYS A 337 6.99 2.19 -15.06
C LYS A 337 6.43 1.63 -16.36
N PRO A 338 6.16 0.31 -16.47
CA PRO A 338 5.40 -0.22 -17.59
C PRO A 338 3.98 0.35 -17.57
N HIS A 339 3.41 0.63 -18.75
CA HIS A 339 1.98 0.90 -18.86
C HIS A 339 1.23 -0.27 -18.20
N GLU A 340 0.36 0.04 -17.23
CA GLU A 340 -0.51 -0.99 -16.67
C GLU A 340 -1.42 -1.48 -17.78
N LYS A 341 -1.28 -2.74 -18.17
CA LYS A 341 -2.32 -3.41 -18.93
C LYS A 341 -3.45 -3.73 -17.96
N TYR A 342 -4.59 -3.14 -18.22
CA TYR A 342 -5.78 -3.47 -17.47
C TYR A 342 -6.35 -4.79 -17.98
N PRO A 343 -6.82 -5.69 -17.10
CA PRO A 343 -7.42 -6.95 -17.55
C PRO A 343 -8.66 -6.66 -18.42
N ALA A 344 -8.91 -7.51 -19.40
CA ALA A 344 -10.15 -7.42 -20.18
C ALA A 344 -11.38 -7.48 -19.24
N GLY A 345 -12.41 -6.68 -19.53
CA GLY A 345 -13.65 -6.65 -18.74
C GLY A 345 -13.59 -5.77 -17.48
N ILE A 346 -12.66 -4.82 -17.38
CA ILE A 346 -12.69 -3.82 -16.31
C ILE A 346 -13.94 -2.95 -16.41
N THR A 347 -14.41 -2.44 -15.26
CA THR A 347 -15.42 -1.38 -15.23
C THR A 347 -14.73 -0.02 -15.11
N ILE A 348 -15.02 0.88 -16.04
CA ILE A 348 -14.51 2.25 -16.02
C ILE A 348 -15.56 3.14 -15.36
N ILE A 349 -15.17 3.93 -14.37
CA ILE A 349 -16.06 4.86 -13.67
C ILE A 349 -15.55 6.27 -13.96
N VAL A 350 -16.37 7.09 -14.61
CA VAL A 350 -16.03 8.49 -14.91
C VAL A 350 -16.62 9.39 -13.84
N GLY A 351 -15.73 9.93 -12.99
CA GLY A 351 -16.05 10.76 -11.83
C GLY A 351 -15.79 10.08 -10.49
N GLY A 352 -14.95 10.70 -9.67
CA GLY A 352 -14.60 10.25 -8.31
C GLY A 352 -15.59 10.71 -7.24
N SER A 353 -16.88 10.68 -7.54
CA SER A 353 -17.94 11.00 -6.57
C SER A 353 -18.01 9.96 -5.44
N SER A 354 -18.71 10.28 -4.35
CA SER A 354 -18.91 9.31 -3.25
C SER A 354 -19.61 8.04 -3.73
N LYS A 355 -20.51 8.15 -4.72
CA LYS A 355 -21.20 7.01 -5.34
C LYS A 355 -20.25 6.18 -6.18
N GLY A 356 -19.41 6.82 -7.00
CA GLY A 356 -18.37 6.15 -7.80
C GLY A 356 -17.36 5.41 -6.93
N VAL A 357 -16.93 6.00 -5.81
CA VAL A 357 -16.05 5.37 -4.81
C VAL A 357 -16.71 4.13 -4.20
N LEU A 358 -17.99 4.23 -3.80
CA LEU A 358 -18.72 3.11 -3.23
C LEU A 358 -18.89 1.98 -4.25
N LEU A 359 -19.24 2.32 -5.49
CA LEU A 359 -19.37 1.35 -6.59
C LEU A 359 -18.05 0.63 -6.84
N ALA A 360 -16.94 1.36 -6.93
CA ALA A 360 -15.61 0.77 -7.13
C ALA A 360 -15.25 -0.22 -6.02
N ARG A 361 -15.53 0.12 -4.75
CA ARG A 361 -15.30 -0.78 -3.62
C ARG A 361 -16.15 -2.04 -3.70
N ARG A 362 -17.45 -1.91 -3.99
CA ARG A 362 -18.35 -3.07 -4.13
C ARG A 362 -17.92 -3.98 -5.28
N LEU A 363 -17.57 -3.42 -6.44
CA LEU A 363 -17.04 -4.19 -7.55
C LEU A 363 -15.76 -4.95 -7.17
N ASN A 364 -14.86 -4.31 -6.46
CA ASN A 364 -13.63 -4.95 -5.98
C ASN A 364 -13.91 -6.08 -4.98
N MET A 365 -14.91 -5.95 -4.09
CA MET A 365 -15.35 -7.03 -3.19
C MET A 365 -15.84 -8.26 -3.96
N HIS A 366 -16.46 -8.06 -5.12
CA HIS A 366 -16.90 -9.12 -6.02
C HIS A 366 -15.82 -9.59 -7.02
N GLY A 367 -14.57 -9.24 -6.78
CA GLY A 367 -13.45 -9.65 -7.65
C GLY A 367 -13.44 -8.98 -9.03
N LYS A 368 -14.29 -7.96 -9.25
CA LYS A 368 -14.31 -7.18 -10.49
C LYS A 368 -13.39 -5.98 -10.37
N THR A 369 -12.44 -5.86 -11.30
CA THR A 369 -11.54 -4.71 -11.32
C THR A 369 -12.27 -3.47 -11.84
N SER A 370 -12.12 -2.33 -11.15
CA SER A 370 -12.64 -1.04 -11.59
C SER A 370 -11.54 0.01 -11.63
N VAL A 371 -11.68 1.01 -12.50
CA VAL A 371 -10.78 2.16 -12.64
C VAL A 371 -11.58 3.44 -12.68
N ILE A 372 -11.22 4.42 -11.87
CA ILE A 372 -11.90 5.72 -11.80
C ILE A 372 -11.12 6.75 -12.61
N ILE A 373 -11.78 7.46 -13.52
CA ILE A 373 -11.24 8.64 -14.21
C ILE A 373 -11.68 9.87 -13.43
N GLU A 374 -10.73 10.68 -12.97
CA GLU A 374 -10.99 11.89 -12.18
C GLU A 374 -10.10 13.04 -12.66
N ASN A 375 -10.69 14.21 -12.89
CA ASN A 375 -10.00 15.41 -13.39
C ASN A 375 -9.62 16.41 -12.28
N ASN A 376 -10.08 16.20 -11.05
CA ASN A 376 -9.69 16.99 -9.89
C ASN A 376 -8.50 16.33 -9.19
N GLU A 377 -7.37 17.04 -9.12
CA GLU A 377 -6.12 16.51 -8.56
C GLU A 377 -6.24 16.10 -7.08
N ASN A 378 -6.98 16.86 -6.28
CA ASN A 378 -7.16 16.55 -4.85
C ASN A 378 -8.00 15.28 -4.66
N ARG A 379 -9.08 15.13 -5.45
CA ARG A 379 -9.90 13.90 -5.43
C ARG A 379 -9.11 12.70 -5.95
N TYR A 380 -8.35 12.87 -7.02
CA TYR A 380 -7.47 11.82 -7.54
C TYR A 380 -6.50 11.32 -6.45
N LYS A 381 -5.83 12.24 -5.73
CA LYS A 381 -4.93 11.89 -4.62
C LYS A 381 -5.67 11.16 -3.49
N ASP A 382 -6.89 11.60 -3.14
CA ASP A 382 -7.73 10.94 -2.14
C ASP A 382 -8.15 9.53 -2.57
N LEU A 383 -8.52 9.33 -3.84
CA LEU A 383 -8.84 8.01 -4.39
C LEU A 383 -7.64 7.05 -4.30
N CYS A 384 -6.46 7.52 -4.73
CA CYS A 384 -5.22 6.74 -4.65
C CYS A 384 -4.86 6.42 -3.19
N SER A 385 -5.03 7.37 -2.27
CA SER A 385 -4.77 7.15 -0.84
C SER A 385 -5.69 6.09 -0.21
N LYS A 386 -6.90 5.94 -0.75
CA LYS A 386 -7.88 4.91 -0.36
C LYS A 386 -7.64 3.55 -1.03
N GLY A 387 -6.56 3.42 -1.80
CA GLY A 387 -6.19 2.17 -2.49
C GLY A 387 -7.06 1.85 -3.71
N LEU A 388 -7.80 2.83 -4.23
CA LEU A 388 -8.60 2.67 -5.45
C LEU A 388 -7.73 2.95 -6.68
N LYS A 389 -7.95 2.19 -7.75
CA LYS A 389 -7.31 2.48 -9.03
C LYS A 389 -7.96 3.70 -9.65
N ALA A 390 -7.18 4.74 -9.86
CA ALA A 390 -7.66 5.97 -10.47
C ALA A 390 -6.66 6.47 -11.52
N ILE A 391 -7.16 7.24 -12.49
CA ILE A 391 -6.38 7.92 -13.52
C ILE A 391 -6.72 9.41 -13.45
N PHE A 392 -5.69 10.25 -13.34
CA PHE A 392 -5.85 11.68 -13.43
C PHE A 392 -5.97 12.07 -14.90
N SER A 393 -7.20 12.29 -15.35
CA SER A 393 -7.48 12.66 -16.74
C SER A 393 -8.88 13.24 -16.88
N ASP A 394 -9.13 13.91 -18.01
CA ASP A 394 -10.47 14.37 -18.37
C ASP A 394 -11.27 13.22 -19.01
N GLY A 395 -12.49 13.00 -18.51
CA GLY A 395 -13.44 12.03 -19.07
C GLY A 395 -13.93 12.39 -20.48
N LEU A 396 -13.71 13.63 -20.94
CA LEU A 396 -14.02 14.07 -22.31
C LEU A 396 -12.88 13.75 -23.30
N ASP A 397 -11.69 13.37 -22.82
CA ASP A 397 -10.56 13.06 -23.70
C ASP A 397 -10.60 11.60 -24.19
N PRO A 398 -10.86 11.35 -25.49
CA PRO A 398 -10.90 9.99 -26.05
C PRO A 398 -9.59 9.23 -25.90
N THR A 399 -8.45 9.94 -25.78
CA THR A 399 -7.13 9.30 -25.64
C THR A 399 -6.99 8.59 -24.31
N THR A 400 -7.74 9.01 -23.27
CA THR A 400 -7.80 8.38 -21.96
C THR A 400 -8.31 6.94 -22.05
N TYR A 401 -9.39 6.73 -22.79
CA TYR A 401 -10.00 5.41 -22.98
C TYR A 401 -9.13 4.50 -23.86
N LYS A 402 -8.42 5.07 -24.85
CA LYS A 402 -7.42 4.34 -25.66
C LYS A 402 -6.25 3.86 -24.80
N LYS A 403 -5.76 4.70 -23.88
CA LYS A 403 -4.70 4.32 -22.92
C LYS A 403 -5.14 3.21 -21.97
N LEU A 404 -6.44 3.12 -21.69
CA LEU A 404 -7.03 2.04 -20.89
C LEU A 404 -7.23 0.74 -21.69
N GLU A 405 -6.89 0.71 -22.98
CA GLU A 405 -7.19 -0.42 -23.89
C GLU A 405 -8.67 -0.83 -23.81
N MET A 406 -9.57 0.17 -23.73
CA MET A 406 -11.01 -0.05 -23.59
C MET A 406 -11.55 -0.84 -24.79
N THR A 407 -12.33 -1.88 -24.50
CA THR A 407 -13.01 -2.75 -25.47
C THR A 407 -14.52 -2.71 -25.26
N ASN A 408 -15.34 -3.12 -26.22
CA ASN A 408 -16.79 -3.20 -26.08
C ASN A 408 -17.28 -4.18 -24.99
N SER A 409 -16.39 -4.99 -24.41
CA SER A 409 -16.71 -5.83 -23.25
C SER A 409 -16.75 -5.06 -21.92
N ASN A 410 -16.12 -3.88 -21.86
CA ASN A 410 -16.04 -3.07 -20.64
C ASN A 410 -17.35 -2.32 -20.37
N TYR A 411 -17.76 -2.23 -19.11
CA TYR A 411 -18.80 -1.28 -18.70
C TYR A 411 -18.16 0.08 -18.40
N VAL A 412 -18.79 1.16 -18.87
CA VAL A 412 -18.44 2.54 -18.51
C VAL A 412 -19.60 3.14 -17.72
N VAL A 413 -19.34 3.51 -16.47
CA VAL A 413 -20.34 4.16 -15.59
C VAL A 413 -19.98 5.63 -15.48
N VAL A 414 -20.93 6.51 -15.82
CA VAL A 414 -20.70 7.96 -15.86
C VAL A 414 -21.43 8.62 -14.69
N ASP A 415 -20.67 9.19 -13.75
CA ASP A 415 -21.14 9.97 -12.60
C ASP A 415 -20.15 11.09 -12.26
N THR A 416 -20.07 12.10 -13.10
CA THR A 416 -19.17 13.26 -12.91
C THR A 416 -19.65 14.23 -11.83
N GLY A 417 -20.87 14.05 -11.30
CA GLY A 417 -21.51 14.99 -10.39
C GLY A 417 -22.27 16.11 -11.10
N SER A 418 -22.09 16.30 -12.42
CA SER A 418 -22.82 17.26 -13.26
C SER A 418 -23.56 16.53 -14.37
N MET A 419 -24.89 16.72 -14.45
CA MET A 419 -25.72 16.04 -15.45
C MET A 419 -25.36 16.42 -16.89
N ASN A 420 -25.08 17.69 -17.13
CA ASN A 420 -24.65 18.15 -18.45
C ASN A 420 -23.31 17.53 -18.85
N MET A 421 -22.40 17.37 -17.89
CA MET A 421 -21.13 16.70 -18.14
C MET A 421 -21.33 15.21 -18.41
N ASN A 422 -22.26 14.54 -17.70
CA ASN A 422 -22.58 13.14 -17.96
C ASN A 422 -23.05 12.94 -19.41
N ILE A 423 -23.93 13.81 -19.93
CA ILE A 423 -24.37 13.75 -21.33
C ILE A 423 -23.17 13.89 -22.30
N ARG A 424 -22.34 14.91 -22.11
CA ARG A 424 -21.15 15.14 -22.96
C ARG A 424 -20.18 13.96 -22.96
N VAL A 425 -19.92 13.36 -21.80
CA VAL A 425 -19.08 12.16 -21.70
C VAL A 425 -19.72 10.99 -22.44
N CYS A 426 -21.03 10.78 -22.28
CA CYS A 426 -21.76 9.74 -23.01
C CYS A 426 -21.74 9.99 -24.54
N GLU A 427 -21.80 11.25 -24.99
CA GLU A 427 -21.67 11.60 -26.41
C GLU A 427 -20.29 11.20 -26.95
N VAL A 428 -19.21 11.53 -26.25
CA VAL A 428 -17.84 11.14 -26.63
C VAL A 428 -17.73 9.61 -26.71
N LEU A 429 -18.20 8.91 -25.69
CA LEU A 429 -18.16 7.45 -25.64
C LEU A 429 -18.92 6.81 -26.80
N ARG A 430 -20.11 7.35 -27.14
CA ARG A 430 -20.97 6.78 -28.18
C ARG A 430 -20.56 7.21 -29.58
N LYS A 431 -20.34 8.52 -29.81
CA LYS A 431 -20.10 9.07 -31.14
C LYS A 431 -18.64 8.93 -31.61
N GLU A 432 -17.68 9.10 -30.70
CA GLU A 432 -16.24 9.08 -31.07
C GLU A 432 -15.59 7.71 -30.86
N LEU A 433 -16.01 6.97 -29.80
CA LEU A 433 -15.43 5.67 -29.46
C LEU A 433 -16.30 4.48 -29.83
N ASN A 434 -17.53 4.72 -30.31
CA ASN A 434 -18.53 3.70 -30.67
C ASN A 434 -18.69 2.61 -29.60
N HIS A 435 -18.73 3.05 -28.33
CA HIS A 435 -18.80 2.14 -27.18
C HIS A 435 -20.26 1.79 -26.85
N GLU A 436 -20.54 0.51 -26.55
CA GLU A 436 -21.90 0.01 -26.39
C GLU A 436 -22.39 -0.01 -24.94
N LYS A 437 -21.55 -0.40 -23.98
CA LYS A 437 -21.94 -0.66 -22.60
C LYS A 437 -21.75 0.57 -21.71
N ILE A 438 -22.64 1.54 -21.83
CA ILE A 438 -22.60 2.79 -21.08
C ILE A 438 -23.77 2.84 -20.11
N ILE A 439 -23.49 3.10 -18.83
CA ILE A 439 -24.48 3.35 -17.78
C ILE A 439 -24.28 4.79 -17.28
N SER A 440 -25.31 5.61 -17.27
CA SER A 440 -25.22 6.97 -16.75
C SER A 440 -26.22 7.22 -15.65
N LEU A 441 -25.81 7.97 -14.62
CA LEU A 441 -26.75 8.44 -13.60
C LEU A 441 -27.56 9.62 -14.15
N ALA A 442 -28.88 9.59 -13.91
CA ALA A 442 -29.81 10.65 -14.23
C ALA A 442 -30.61 11.05 -12.97
N ASN A 443 -31.01 12.31 -12.85
CA ASN A 443 -31.85 12.80 -11.75
C ASN A 443 -33.04 13.64 -12.21
N LYS A 444 -33.22 13.78 -13.53
CA LYS A 444 -34.35 14.52 -14.14
C LYS A 444 -34.82 13.80 -15.41
N SER A 445 -36.13 13.75 -15.59
CA SER A 445 -36.75 13.06 -16.73
C SER A 445 -36.30 13.59 -18.11
N GLY A 446 -36.01 14.89 -18.25
CA GLY A 446 -35.48 15.45 -19.50
C GLY A 446 -34.11 14.92 -19.90
N ILE A 447 -33.22 14.75 -18.93
CA ILE A 447 -31.87 14.21 -19.14
C ILE A 447 -31.92 12.71 -19.48
N GLU A 448 -32.82 11.98 -18.84
CA GLU A 448 -33.06 10.58 -19.17
C GLU A 448 -33.46 10.38 -20.64
N GLN A 449 -34.30 11.27 -21.19
CA GLN A 449 -34.67 11.21 -22.59
C GLN A 449 -33.50 11.50 -23.55
N GLU A 450 -32.61 12.44 -23.21
CA GLU A 450 -31.41 12.73 -23.99
C GLU A 450 -30.42 11.56 -23.99
N LEU A 451 -30.20 10.95 -22.83
CA LEU A 451 -29.32 9.78 -22.70
C LEU A 451 -29.90 8.55 -23.41
N LYS A 452 -31.23 8.36 -23.39
CA LYS A 452 -31.91 7.29 -24.15
C LYS A 452 -31.75 7.46 -25.66
N LYS A 453 -31.76 8.70 -26.17
CA LYS A 453 -31.48 8.97 -27.61
C LYS A 453 -30.07 8.53 -28.02
N LEU A 454 -29.10 8.52 -27.05
CA LEU A 454 -27.75 8.02 -27.24
C LEU A 454 -27.63 6.51 -26.98
N ASP A 455 -28.75 5.81 -26.78
CA ASP A 455 -28.77 4.38 -26.42
C ASP A 455 -27.92 4.06 -25.17
N VAL A 456 -27.98 4.94 -24.15
CA VAL A 456 -27.29 4.82 -22.87
C VAL A 456 -28.26 4.29 -21.83
N GLU A 457 -27.84 3.25 -21.10
CA GLU A 457 -28.58 2.75 -19.96
C GLU A 457 -28.57 3.78 -18.83
N THR A 458 -29.76 4.13 -18.31
CA THR A 458 -29.89 5.21 -17.33
C THR A 458 -30.36 4.69 -15.98
N VAL A 459 -29.75 5.18 -14.91
CA VAL A 459 -30.17 4.94 -13.53
C VAL A 459 -30.72 6.25 -12.97
N ASP A 460 -32.06 6.32 -12.81
CA ASP A 460 -32.69 7.45 -12.13
C ASP A 460 -32.50 7.34 -10.62
N VAL A 461 -31.52 8.10 -10.12
CA VAL A 461 -31.16 8.11 -8.69
C VAL A 461 -32.32 8.56 -7.82
N THR A 462 -33.13 9.53 -8.27
CA THR A 462 -34.27 10.07 -7.52
C THR A 462 -35.35 9.00 -7.35
N ARG A 463 -35.65 8.31 -8.42
CA ARG A 463 -36.62 7.22 -8.41
C ARG A 463 -36.18 6.05 -7.55
N VAL A 464 -34.92 5.63 -7.69
CA VAL A 464 -34.31 4.56 -6.86
C VAL A 464 -34.37 4.92 -5.37
N MET A 465 -33.99 6.15 -5.01
CA MET A 465 -34.08 6.61 -3.63
C MET A 465 -35.49 6.65 -3.10
N ALA A 466 -36.44 7.20 -3.87
CA ALA A 466 -37.84 7.25 -3.46
C ALA A 466 -38.43 5.86 -3.23
N THR A 467 -38.21 4.92 -4.16
CA THR A 467 -38.66 3.53 -4.03
C THR A 467 -38.02 2.82 -2.83
N THR A 468 -36.78 3.13 -2.57
CA THR A 468 -36.03 2.59 -1.41
C THR A 468 -36.63 3.09 -0.10
N ILE A 469 -36.91 4.41 0.01
CA ILE A 469 -37.56 5.03 1.18
C ILE A 469 -38.99 4.50 1.36
N GLU A 470 -39.75 4.40 0.27
CA GLU A 470 -41.10 3.80 0.29
C GLU A 470 -41.06 2.37 0.85
N SER A 471 -40.14 1.55 0.37
CA SER A 471 -39.97 0.18 0.85
C SER A 471 -39.62 0.12 2.35
N LEU A 472 -38.78 1.07 2.81
CA LEU A 472 -38.38 1.17 4.22
C LEU A 472 -39.57 1.59 5.11
N ILE A 473 -40.45 2.46 4.61
CA ILE A 473 -41.65 2.91 5.33
C ILE A 473 -42.71 1.82 5.37
N LEU A 474 -43.00 1.24 4.21
CA LEU A 474 -44.14 0.30 4.09
C LEU A 474 -43.81 -1.12 4.53
N ARG A 475 -42.52 -1.55 4.38
CA ARG A 475 -42.08 -2.94 4.63
C ARG A 475 -40.67 -2.98 5.24
N PRO A 476 -40.46 -2.38 6.43
CA PRO A 476 -39.12 -2.22 7.00
C PRO A 476 -38.41 -3.55 7.22
N ALA A 477 -39.08 -4.56 7.73
CA ALA A 477 -38.50 -5.88 7.95
C ALA A 477 -38.06 -6.56 6.65
N THR A 478 -38.88 -6.48 5.59
CA THR A 478 -38.52 -7.02 4.26
C THR A 478 -37.34 -6.26 3.65
N TYR A 479 -37.31 -4.94 3.80
CA TYR A 479 -36.23 -4.09 3.30
C TYR A 479 -34.90 -4.46 3.97
N HIS A 480 -34.85 -4.56 5.29
CA HIS A 480 -33.66 -4.96 6.03
C HIS A 480 -33.21 -6.38 5.66
N ALA A 481 -34.16 -7.32 5.58
CA ALA A 481 -33.82 -8.68 5.17
C ALA A 481 -33.24 -8.75 3.75
N LEU A 482 -33.76 -7.97 2.80
CA LEU A 482 -33.21 -7.91 1.44
C LEU A 482 -31.80 -7.31 1.41
N ILE A 483 -31.54 -6.20 2.13
CA ILE A 483 -30.23 -5.57 2.17
C ILE A 483 -29.22 -6.51 2.81
N GLU A 484 -29.51 -7.10 3.97
CA GLU A 484 -28.64 -8.07 4.63
C GLU A 484 -28.39 -9.29 3.76
N THR A 485 -29.41 -9.74 3.02
CA THR A 485 -29.28 -10.83 2.04
C THR A 485 -28.30 -10.47 0.94
N PHE A 486 -28.41 -9.29 0.33
CA PHE A 486 -27.49 -8.85 -0.74
C PHE A 486 -26.10 -8.44 -0.25
N GLU A 487 -25.91 -8.23 1.05
CA GLU A 487 -24.57 -8.03 1.63
C GLU A 487 -23.85 -9.36 1.88
N ASN A 488 -24.58 -10.44 2.21
CA ASN A 488 -24.00 -11.72 2.62
C ASN A 488 -24.11 -12.81 1.55
N PHE A 489 -25.03 -12.68 0.61
CA PHE A 489 -25.27 -13.65 -0.46
C PHE A 489 -25.25 -12.97 -1.82
N MET A 490 -24.82 -13.69 -2.83
CA MET A 490 -24.83 -13.22 -4.21
C MET A 490 -26.00 -13.84 -4.96
N LEU A 491 -26.61 -13.05 -5.84
CA LEU A 491 -27.55 -13.52 -6.86
C LEU A 491 -26.80 -13.64 -8.18
N GLU A 492 -26.73 -14.84 -8.74
CA GLU A 492 -26.03 -15.12 -9.98
C GLU A 492 -26.97 -15.71 -11.04
N GLU A 493 -26.74 -15.30 -12.29
CA GLU A 493 -27.39 -15.89 -13.47
C GLU A 493 -26.51 -17.03 -14.00
N ILE A 494 -27.01 -18.25 -13.97
CA ILE A 494 -26.26 -19.42 -14.46
C ILE A 494 -27.06 -20.08 -15.57
N THR A 495 -26.50 -20.11 -16.76
CA THR A 495 -27.09 -20.85 -17.89
C THR A 495 -26.76 -22.34 -17.77
N ILE A 496 -27.76 -23.19 -17.90
CA ILE A 496 -27.60 -24.64 -17.89
C ILE A 496 -27.05 -25.08 -19.25
N THR A 497 -25.85 -25.62 -19.22
CA THR A 497 -25.20 -26.18 -20.41
C THR A 497 -24.91 -27.69 -20.27
N ASN A 498 -25.06 -28.25 -19.05
CA ASN A 498 -24.85 -29.66 -18.77
C ASN A 498 -26.00 -30.51 -19.33
N PRO A 499 -25.77 -31.34 -20.34
CA PRO A 499 -26.80 -32.16 -20.96
C PRO A 499 -27.40 -33.22 -20.01
N ALA A 500 -26.68 -33.61 -18.96
CA ALA A 500 -27.14 -34.60 -17.99
C ALA A 500 -28.28 -34.09 -17.10
N LEU A 501 -28.57 -32.81 -17.16
CA LEU A 501 -29.64 -32.16 -16.40
C LEU A 501 -30.90 -31.85 -17.24
N ASP A 502 -30.81 -32.11 -18.56
CA ASP A 502 -31.92 -31.84 -19.47
C ASP A 502 -33.12 -32.70 -19.14
N GLY A 503 -34.29 -32.07 -18.96
CA GLY A 503 -35.55 -32.75 -18.65
C GLY A 503 -35.65 -33.28 -17.22
N LYS A 504 -34.71 -33.01 -16.31
CA LYS A 504 -34.83 -33.38 -14.91
C LYS A 504 -35.70 -32.40 -14.14
N LYS A 505 -36.38 -32.89 -13.10
CA LYS A 505 -37.10 -32.01 -12.14
C LYS A 505 -36.12 -31.39 -11.16
N VAL A 506 -36.40 -30.18 -10.71
CA VAL A 506 -35.57 -29.47 -9.72
C VAL A 506 -35.32 -30.31 -8.47
N LYS A 507 -36.30 -31.06 -7.97
CA LYS A 507 -36.16 -31.96 -6.81
C LYS A 507 -35.21 -33.14 -7.01
N GLU A 508 -34.92 -33.51 -8.25
CA GLU A 508 -34.05 -34.62 -8.62
C GLU A 508 -32.57 -34.17 -8.69
N ILE A 509 -32.33 -32.89 -8.56
CA ILE A 509 -31.02 -32.25 -8.66
C ILE A 509 -30.49 -31.93 -7.28
N ALA A 510 -29.34 -32.50 -6.95
CA ALA A 510 -28.68 -32.24 -5.66
C ALA A 510 -27.97 -30.89 -5.68
N PHE A 511 -28.70 -29.81 -5.45
CA PHE A 511 -28.13 -28.49 -5.27
C PHE A 511 -27.40 -28.36 -3.93
N HIS A 512 -26.43 -27.46 -3.85
CA HIS A 512 -25.75 -27.17 -2.58
C HIS A 512 -26.77 -26.62 -1.56
N LYS A 513 -26.63 -27.01 -0.29
CA LYS A 513 -27.58 -26.63 0.79
C LYS A 513 -27.69 -25.11 1.03
N ASP A 514 -26.62 -24.36 0.71
CA ASP A 514 -26.52 -22.92 0.93
C ASP A 514 -26.87 -22.12 -0.34
N ILE A 515 -27.77 -22.66 -1.20
CA ILE A 515 -28.34 -21.93 -2.35
C ILE A 515 -29.86 -21.98 -2.34
N ILE A 516 -30.44 -20.97 -2.97
CA ILE A 516 -31.89 -20.88 -3.25
C ILE A 516 -32.04 -20.56 -4.72
N LEU A 517 -32.93 -21.31 -5.41
CA LEU A 517 -33.39 -20.95 -6.76
C LEU A 517 -34.49 -19.91 -6.65
N VAL A 518 -34.19 -18.69 -7.10
CA VAL A 518 -35.13 -17.55 -7.00
C VAL A 518 -36.05 -17.51 -8.19
N MET A 519 -35.51 -17.62 -9.40
CA MET A 519 -36.26 -17.59 -10.67
C MET A 519 -35.58 -18.49 -11.70
N ALA A 520 -36.31 -18.82 -12.74
CA ALA A 520 -35.79 -19.43 -13.95
C ALA A 520 -36.34 -18.71 -15.19
N ARG A 521 -35.54 -18.65 -16.26
CA ARG A 521 -35.92 -18.07 -17.54
C ARG A 521 -35.71 -19.11 -18.64
N SER A 522 -36.75 -19.29 -19.48
CA SER A 522 -36.71 -20.08 -20.69
C SER A 522 -37.12 -19.21 -21.87
N GLY A 523 -36.15 -18.82 -22.72
CA GLY A 523 -36.39 -17.78 -23.73
C GLY A 523 -36.85 -16.46 -23.10
N ASN A 524 -38.05 -15.99 -23.47
CA ASN A 524 -38.63 -14.77 -22.91
C ASN A 524 -39.54 -15.03 -21.69
N ASN A 525 -39.73 -16.29 -21.31
CA ASN A 525 -40.68 -16.63 -20.24
C ASN A 525 -39.92 -16.78 -18.92
N VAL A 526 -40.33 -16.01 -17.89
CA VAL A 526 -39.74 -16.05 -16.54
C VAL A 526 -40.74 -16.72 -15.61
N PHE A 527 -40.27 -17.66 -14.78
CA PHE A 527 -41.11 -18.41 -13.85
C PHE A 527 -40.34 -18.73 -12.55
N ILE A 528 -41.11 -19.01 -11.49
CA ILE A 528 -40.53 -19.45 -10.20
C ILE A 528 -40.40 -20.98 -10.24
N PRO A 529 -39.18 -21.53 -10.14
CA PRO A 529 -38.99 -22.98 -10.17
C PRO A 529 -39.43 -23.62 -8.84
N HIS A 530 -40.19 -24.69 -8.95
CA HIS A 530 -40.61 -25.55 -7.83
C HIS A 530 -39.99 -26.93 -7.98
N GLY A 531 -40.06 -27.78 -6.97
CA GLY A 531 -39.51 -29.12 -7.01
C GLY A 531 -39.97 -29.96 -8.21
N GLU A 532 -41.19 -29.75 -8.69
CA GLU A 532 -41.78 -30.46 -9.87
C GLU A 532 -41.45 -29.76 -11.21
N THR A 533 -40.78 -28.63 -11.21
CA THR A 533 -40.41 -27.90 -12.42
C THR A 533 -39.31 -28.63 -13.18
N TYR A 534 -39.54 -28.86 -14.47
CA TYR A 534 -38.55 -29.39 -15.37
C TYR A 534 -37.56 -28.31 -15.81
N ILE A 535 -36.29 -28.57 -15.71
CA ILE A 535 -35.24 -27.71 -16.26
C ILE A 535 -34.73 -28.27 -17.58
N ARG A 536 -34.30 -27.37 -18.47
CA ARG A 536 -33.80 -27.75 -19.80
C ARG A 536 -32.48 -27.06 -20.08
N THR A 537 -31.65 -27.66 -20.89
CA THR A 537 -30.46 -27.03 -21.43
C THR A 537 -30.82 -25.72 -22.12
N GLY A 538 -30.08 -24.67 -21.86
CA GLY A 538 -30.38 -23.29 -22.31
C GLY A 538 -31.25 -22.47 -21.35
N ASN A 539 -31.87 -23.07 -20.32
CA ASN A 539 -32.53 -22.28 -19.28
C ASN A 539 -31.50 -21.50 -18.46
N VAL A 540 -31.87 -20.30 -18.04
CA VAL A 540 -31.09 -19.46 -17.14
C VAL A 540 -31.70 -19.55 -15.74
N LEU A 541 -30.93 -20.02 -14.77
CA LEU A 541 -31.32 -20.06 -13.36
C LEU A 541 -30.75 -18.84 -12.63
N TYR A 542 -31.60 -18.17 -11.85
CA TYR A 542 -31.24 -17.10 -10.92
C TYR A 542 -31.05 -17.74 -9.55
N VAL A 543 -29.81 -17.85 -9.13
CA VAL A 543 -29.40 -18.61 -7.94
C VAL A 543 -28.86 -17.63 -6.89
N LEU A 544 -29.43 -17.65 -5.69
CA LEU A 544 -28.96 -16.90 -4.54
C LEU A 544 -28.15 -17.84 -3.65
N GLY A 545 -26.95 -17.43 -3.23
CA GLY A 545 -26.11 -18.25 -2.34
C GLY A 545 -24.79 -17.61 -1.95
N THR A 546 -24.02 -18.34 -1.14
CA THR A 546 -22.65 -17.93 -0.79
C THR A 546 -21.70 -18.13 -1.98
N ASP A 547 -20.59 -17.38 -2.02
CA ASP A 547 -19.57 -17.48 -3.08
C ASP A 547 -19.10 -18.92 -3.37
N THR A 548 -18.85 -19.68 -2.30
CA THR A 548 -18.39 -21.08 -2.41
C THR A 548 -19.48 -21.99 -2.97
N ALA A 549 -20.73 -21.80 -2.54
CA ALA A 549 -21.88 -22.56 -3.01
C ALA A 549 -22.22 -22.25 -4.47
N LEU A 550 -22.12 -20.97 -4.87
CA LEU A 550 -22.32 -20.55 -6.25
C LEU A 550 -21.25 -21.08 -7.18
N ALA A 551 -19.97 -21.06 -6.76
CA ALA A 551 -18.88 -21.61 -7.55
C ALA A 551 -19.05 -23.13 -7.83
N SER A 552 -19.44 -23.91 -6.82
CA SER A 552 -19.72 -25.34 -6.97
C SER A 552 -20.96 -25.57 -7.86
N THR A 553 -22.00 -24.80 -7.68
CA THR A 553 -23.25 -24.87 -8.47
C THR A 553 -23.00 -24.51 -9.94
N ARG A 554 -22.18 -23.48 -10.19
CA ARG A 554 -21.77 -23.09 -11.56
C ARG A 554 -21.03 -24.22 -12.28
N GLN A 555 -20.10 -24.89 -11.58
CA GLN A 555 -19.38 -26.03 -12.15
C GLN A 555 -20.29 -27.21 -12.45
N PHE A 556 -21.31 -27.43 -11.63
CA PHE A 556 -22.27 -28.52 -11.78
C PHE A 556 -23.29 -28.26 -12.92
N LEU A 557 -23.74 -27.00 -13.08
CA LEU A 557 -24.73 -26.61 -14.09
C LEU A 557 -24.12 -26.43 -15.50
N ARG A 558 -22.82 -26.20 -15.58
CA ARG A 558 -22.07 -26.11 -16.84
C ARG A 558 -21.53 -27.48 -17.27
#